data_24465b932d0bd3cc6f055e1e4ae447f8
#
_entry.id   24465b932d0bd3cc6f055e1e4ae447f8
#
_cell.length_a   1.000
_cell.length_b   1.000
_cell.length_c   1.000
_cell.angle_alpha   90.00
_cell.angle_beta   90.00
_cell.angle_gamma   90.00
#
_symmetry.space_group_name_H-M   'P 1'
#
loop_
_entity.id
_entity.type
_entity.pdbx_description
1 polymer ?
#
loop_
_entity_poly.entity_id
_entity_poly.type
_entity_poly.pdbx_seq_one_letter_code
_entity_poly.pdbx_strand_id
1 'polypeptide(L)'
;MQFKSILVVAMAALLCVPAMAQKKGKKAAKGKKTVAAAVLTPALKSVDGNTFSYALGVAQGESLKMYLQQREGVDSAYIKYAIEGMNANLSEAERKQREAFAAGLRIADMNRRNLPMFNQQAVGRQDSAYASLAEFQRGLAAAALGQHTTLKADSAMKIVEQQFAYQNEVYKRANRIWLENNKKFKGVKTLPSGLQYRVLTEGKGPVASDSTEVEVHYEGSLIDGSVFDSSYKRGQAATFRPNQVIKGWKEALTMMPEGSVWNLYIPAELGYGERAQQNIPANSTLIFKVEIIKVKTPEAAAEKK
;
A
#
# COMPACT_ATOMS: atom_id res chain seq x y z
N MET A 1 -20.80 14.37 4.46
CA MET A 1 -21.85 13.88 5.38
C MET A 1 -21.51 12.46 5.77
N GLN A 2 -21.45 12.12 7.04
CA GLN A 2 -21.23 10.81 7.69
C GLN A 2 -19.92 10.70 8.50
N PHE A 3 -19.71 11.63 9.44
CA PHE A 3 -18.71 11.42 10.51
C PHE A 3 -19.28 11.51 11.93
N LYS A 4 -20.62 11.63 12.07
CA LYS A 4 -21.27 11.73 13.39
C LYS A 4 -21.68 10.40 14.03
N SER A 5 -21.55 9.26 13.33
CA SER A 5 -22.11 7.98 13.82
C SER A 5 -21.11 7.01 14.46
N ILE A 6 -19.80 7.27 14.39
CA ILE A 6 -18.79 6.29 14.83
C ILE A 6 -18.50 6.37 16.33
N LEU A 7 -18.64 7.54 16.94
CA LEU A 7 -18.37 7.70 18.37
C LEU A 7 -19.46 7.11 19.28
N VAL A 8 -20.71 7.09 18.81
CA VAL A 8 -21.85 6.55 19.56
C VAL A 8 -21.89 5.02 19.55
N VAL A 9 -21.40 4.37 18.47
CA VAL A 9 -21.45 2.92 18.34
C VAL A 9 -20.37 2.20 19.17
N ALA A 10 -19.23 2.82 19.40
CA ALA A 10 -18.17 2.21 20.23
C ALA A 10 -18.51 2.20 21.74
N MET A 11 -19.36 3.11 22.21
CA MET A 11 -19.84 3.10 23.61
C MET A 11 -21.03 2.16 23.84
N ALA A 12 -21.83 1.84 22.82
CA ALA A 12 -23.00 0.98 22.96
C ALA A 12 -22.67 -0.53 23.06
N ALA A 13 -21.49 -0.95 22.64
CA ALA A 13 -21.11 -2.36 22.65
C ALA A 13 -20.69 -2.93 24.02
N LEU A 14 -20.57 -2.10 25.06
CA LEU A 14 -20.17 -2.53 26.41
C LEU A 14 -21.34 -2.68 27.41
N LEU A 15 -22.58 -2.52 26.97
CA LEU A 15 -23.79 -2.67 27.83
C LEU A 15 -24.61 -3.93 27.52
N CYS A 16 -24.00 -5.06 27.17
CA CYS A 16 -24.69 -6.32 27.24
C CYS A 16 -24.67 -6.90 28.67
N VAL A 17 -25.52 -6.39 29.50
CA VAL A 17 -26.02 -7.13 30.67
C VAL A 17 -27.12 -8.06 30.13
N PRO A 18 -27.08 -9.37 30.35
CA PRO A 18 -28.12 -10.27 29.83
C PRO A 18 -29.45 -9.95 30.53
N ALA A 19 -30.40 -9.44 29.76
CA ALA A 19 -31.78 -9.31 30.21
C ALA A 19 -32.35 -10.72 30.39
N MET A 20 -32.58 -11.10 31.62
CA MET A 20 -33.34 -12.32 31.97
C MET A 20 -34.76 -12.19 31.41
N ALA A 21 -35.09 -13.08 30.51
CA ALA A 21 -36.37 -13.18 29.82
C ALA A 21 -37.52 -13.34 30.82
N GLN A 22 -38.44 -12.40 30.86
CA GLN A 22 -39.76 -12.59 31.45
C GLN A 22 -40.64 -13.44 30.50
N LYS A 23 -40.83 -14.71 30.84
CA LYS A 23 -41.85 -15.54 30.24
C LYS A 23 -43.24 -15.13 30.75
N LYS A 24 -44.12 -14.66 29.87
CA LYS A 24 -45.56 -14.59 30.08
C LYS A 24 -46.12 -16.04 30.07
N GLY A 25 -46.59 -16.48 31.19
CA GLY A 25 -47.34 -17.76 31.31
C GLY A 25 -48.76 -17.51 31.80
N LYS A 26 -49.72 -18.11 31.12
CA LYS A 26 -51.17 -18.07 31.39
C LYS A 26 -51.60 -19.10 32.43
N LYS A 27 -52.62 -18.64 33.29
CA LYS A 27 -53.75 -19.39 33.95
C LYS A 27 -53.46 -20.58 34.85
N ALA A 28 -53.74 -20.27 36.12
CA ALA A 28 -54.64 -20.93 37.07
C ALA A 28 -54.68 -22.46 37.23
N ALA A 29 -54.34 -22.94 38.42
CA ALA A 29 -55.10 -23.94 39.18
C ALA A 29 -54.81 -23.86 40.70
N LYS A 30 -55.87 -24.10 41.49
CA LYS A 30 -55.94 -24.04 42.95
C LYS A 30 -55.09 -25.09 43.65
N GLY A 31 -54.51 -24.71 44.79
CA GLY A 31 -54.44 -25.60 45.98
C GLY A 31 -53.04 -26.01 46.39
N LYS A 32 -52.61 -25.52 47.47
CA LYS A 32 -51.95 -26.04 48.67
C LYS A 32 -50.95 -25.00 49.22
N LYS A 33 -51.23 -24.56 50.47
CA LYS A 33 -50.31 -23.76 51.23
C LYS A 33 -49.03 -24.53 51.50
N THR A 34 -47.96 -24.12 50.88
CA THR A 34 -46.60 -24.42 51.30
C THR A 34 -45.96 -23.09 51.62
N VAL A 35 -45.53 -22.93 52.86
CA VAL A 35 -44.80 -21.79 53.37
C VAL A 35 -43.49 -21.76 52.58
N ALA A 36 -43.43 -20.93 51.57
CA ALA A 36 -42.18 -20.66 50.87
C ALA A 36 -41.31 -19.80 51.80
N ALA A 37 -40.17 -20.34 52.21
CA ALA A 37 -39.09 -19.57 52.83
C ALA A 37 -38.80 -18.36 51.96
N ALA A 38 -39.03 -17.15 52.49
CA ALA A 38 -38.62 -15.92 51.83
C ALA A 38 -37.10 -15.94 51.75
N VAL A 39 -36.59 -16.19 50.54
CA VAL A 39 -35.19 -15.88 50.22
C VAL A 39 -35.07 -14.38 50.35
N LEU A 40 -34.48 -13.91 51.46
CA LEU A 40 -34.09 -12.52 51.67
C LEU A 40 -33.04 -12.18 50.64
N THR A 41 -33.45 -11.80 49.45
CA THR A 41 -32.56 -11.06 48.54
C THR A 41 -32.17 -9.77 49.25
N PRO A 42 -30.88 -9.51 49.50
CA PRO A 42 -30.50 -8.23 50.10
C PRO A 42 -31.09 -7.11 49.25
N ALA A 43 -31.79 -6.19 49.92
CA ALA A 43 -32.39 -5.06 49.24
C ALA A 43 -31.28 -4.26 48.58
N LEU A 44 -31.16 -4.34 47.24
CA LEU A 44 -30.19 -3.59 46.47
C LEU A 44 -30.48 -2.11 46.70
N LYS A 45 -29.52 -1.38 47.29
CA LYS A 45 -29.62 0.06 47.48
C LYS A 45 -29.20 0.74 46.19
N SER A 46 -29.96 1.76 45.83
CA SER A 46 -29.60 2.67 44.74
C SER A 46 -28.30 3.40 45.08
N VAL A 47 -27.40 3.55 44.14
CA VAL A 47 -26.20 4.39 44.23
C VAL A 47 -26.61 5.81 43.78
N ASP A 48 -26.07 6.84 44.45
CA ASP A 48 -26.30 8.21 43.99
C ASP A 48 -25.68 8.46 42.59
N GLY A 49 -26.28 9.41 41.84
CA GLY A 49 -25.93 9.64 40.45
C GLY A 49 -24.49 10.11 40.22
N ASN A 50 -23.87 10.83 41.15
CA ASN A 50 -22.49 11.31 41.01
C ASN A 50 -21.51 10.16 41.21
N THR A 51 -21.70 9.35 42.26
CA THR A 51 -20.90 8.14 42.51
C THR A 51 -21.01 7.16 41.35
N PHE A 52 -22.22 6.93 40.83
CA PHE A 52 -22.41 6.08 39.65
C PHE A 52 -21.70 6.61 38.44
N SER A 53 -21.81 7.90 38.11
CA SER A 53 -21.19 8.53 36.95
C SER A 53 -19.65 8.46 37.02
N TYR A 54 -19.08 8.75 38.19
CA TYR A 54 -17.64 8.65 38.41
C TYR A 54 -17.14 7.21 38.29
N ALA A 55 -17.82 6.26 38.91
CA ALA A 55 -17.47 4.83 38.81
C ALA A 55 -17.55 4.31 37.35
N LEU A 56 -18.54 4.75 36.58
CA LEU A 56 -18.67 4.42 35.17
C LEU A 56 -17.49 4.97 34.35
N GLY A 57 -17.08 6.20 34.60
CA GLY A 57 -15.91 6.82 33.98
C GLY A 57 -14.61 6.06 34.29
N VAL A 58 -14.39 5.71 35.56
CA VAL A 58 -13.21 4.92 35.98
C VAL A 58 -13.20 3.55 35.29
N ALA A 59 -14.34 2.87 35.23
CA ALA A 59 -14.46 1.55 34.60
C ALA A 59 -14.14 1.58 33.08
N GLN A 60 -14.32 2.71 32.41
CA GLN A 60 -14.05 2.89 30.99
C GLN A 60 -12.67 3.51 30.68
N GLY A 61 -11.94 3.95 31.71
CA GLY A 61 -10.68 4.69 31.54
C GLY A 61 -9.61 3.95 30.75
N GLU A 62 -9.40 2.66 31.00
CA GLU A 62 -8.44 1.85 30.26
C GLU A 62 -8.87 1.64 28.78
N SER A 63 -10.16 1.49 28.54
CA SER A 63 -10.69 1.41 27.17
C SER A 63 -10.48 2.72 26.40
N LEU A 64 -10.68 3.87 27.07
CA LEU A 64 -10.40 5.18 26.48
C LEU A 64 -8.92 5.32 26.14
N LYS A 65 -8.03 4.92 27.04
CA LYS A 65 -6.59 4.96 26.82
C LYS A 65 -6.18 4.12 25.59
N MET A 66 -6.66 2.88 25.51
CA MET A 66 -6.41 2.02 24.35
C MET A 66 -6.97 2.62 23.06
N TYR A 67 -8.16 3.19 23.09
CA TYR A 67 -8.75 3.88 21.95
C TYR A 67 -7.87 5.02 21.46
N LEU A 68 -7.45 5.91 22.36
CA LEU A 68 -6.57 7.05 22.02
C LEU A 68 -5.25 6.58 21.38
N GLN A 69 -4.64 5.51 21.91
CA GLN A 69 -3.37 5.02 21.39
C GLN A 69 -3.51 4.27 20.06
N GLN A 70 -4.49 3.35 19.97
CA GLN A 70 -4.59 2.43 18.81
C GLN A 70 -5.37 3.00 17.64
N ARG A 71 -6.37 3.85 17.92
CA ARG A 71 -7.26 4.40 16.87
C ARG A 71 -6.92 5.83 16.50
N GLU A 72 -6.67 6.67 17.52
CA GLU A 72 -6.34 8.08 17.30
C GLU A 72 -4.82 8.32 17.16
N GLY A 73 -3.99 7.32 17.44
CA GLY A 73 -2.54 7.41 17.32
C GLY A 73 -1.89 8.35 18.34
N VAL A 74 -2.56 8.58 19.49
CA VAL A 74 -2.06 9.45 20.55
C VAL A 74 -1.01 8.70 21.37
N ASP A 75 0.24 9.16 21.35
CA ASP A 75 1.28 8.63 22.22
C ASP A 75 0.90 8.81 23.69
N SER A 76 1.31 7.86 24.54
CA SER A 76 1.01 7.84 25.98
C SER A 76 1.44 9.13 26.70
N ALA A 77 2.53 9.74 26.28
CA ALA A 77 3.01 11.03 26.82
C ALA A 77 2.04 12.19 26.56
N TYR A 78 1.17 12.09 25.56
CA TYR A 78 0.26 13.15 25.12
C TYR A 78 -1.21 12.91 25.48
N ILE A 79 -1.56 11.79 26.12
CA ILE A 79 -2.93 11.46 26.54
C ILE A 79 -3.54 12.59 27.37
N LYS A 80 -2.76 13.26 28.23
CA LYS A 80 -3.22 14.39 29.04
C LYS A 80 -3.88 15.49 28.20
N TYR A 81 -3.35 15.79 27.03
CA TYR A 81 -3.93 16.82 26.15
C TYR A 81 -5.24 16.38 25.51
N ALA A 82 -5.42 15.07 25.26
CA ALA A 82 -6.70 14.54 24.83
C ALA A 82 -7.76 14.67 25.94
N ILE A 83 -7.37 14.42 27.20
CA ILE A 83 -8.26 14.61 28.36
C ILE A 83 -8.58 16.09 28.57
N GLU A 84 -7.60 16.98 28.44
CA GLU A 84 -7.83 18.43 28.48
C GLU A 84 -8.83 18.87 27.40
N GLY A 85 -8.67 18.37 26.18
CA GLY A 85 -9.62 18.63 25.08
C GLY A 85 -11.01 18.10 25.33
N MET A 86 -11.15 16.92 25.97
CA MET A 86 -12.43 16.32 26.33
C MET A 86 -13.17 17.17 27.38
N ASN A 87 -12.45 17.81 28.30
CA ASN A 87 -13.01 18.64 29.35
C ASN A 87 -13.11 20.14 28.98
N ALA A 88 -12.62 20.52 27.81
CA ALA A 88 -12.63 21.91 27.39
C ALA A 88 -14.03 22.40 27.06
N ASN A 89 -14.44 23.51 27.70
CA ASN A 89 -15.70 24.18 27.40
C ASN A 89 -15.49 25.17 26.23
N LEU A 90 -15.54 24.64 24.99
CA LEU A 90 -15.34 25.42 23.77
C LEU A 90 -16.68 25.81 23.14
N SER A 91 -16.77 27.05 22.69
CA SER A 91 -17.83 27.47 21.74
C SER A 91 -17.77 26.66 20.45
N GLU A 92 -18.87 26.65 19.71
CA GLU A 92 -18.93 25.98 18.41
C GLU A 92 -17.86 26.53 17.41
N ALA A 93 -17.65 27.84 17.45
CA ALA A 93 -16.65 28.50 16.59
C ALA A 93 -15.22 28.04 16.93
N GLU A 94 -14.85 28.02 18.21
CA GLU A 94 -13.53 27.55 18.66
C GLU A 94 -13.31 26.08 18.34
N ARG A 95 -14.33 25.24 18.47
CA ARG A 95 -14.27 23.83 18.09
C ARG A 95 -13.98 23.66 16.63
N LYS A 96 -14.74 24.35 15.74
CA LYS A 96 -14.51 24.33 14.29
C LYS A 96 -13.13 24.82 13.91
N GLN A 97 -12.61 25.85 14.58
CA GLN A 97 -11.27 26.36 14.35
C GLN A 97 -10.19 25.33 14.70
N ARG A 98 -10.33 24.63 15.85
CA ARG A 98 -9.39 23.59 16.26
C ARG A 98 -9.45 22.36 15.37
N GLU A 99 -10.64 21.95 14.94
CA GLU A 99 -10.83 20.86 13.96
C GLU A 99 -10.16 21.19 12.62
N ALA A 100 -10.33 22.42 12.12
CA ALA A 100 -9.67 22.90 10.90
C ALA A 100 -8.14 22.93 11.05
N PHE A 101 -7.64 23.41 12.18
CA PHE A 101 -6.21 23.40 12.47
C PHE A 101 -5.63 21.98 12.51
N ALA A 102 -6.30 21.05 13.18
CA ALA A 102 -5.90 19.65 13.23
C ALA A 102 -5.91 18.99 11.84
N ALA A 103 -6.87 19.35 10.98
CA ALA A 103 -6.89 18.93 9.58
C ALA A 103 -5.65 19.44 8.81
N GLY A 104 -5.29 20.70 9.03
CA GLY A 104 -4.08 21.30 8.45
C GLY A 104 -2.80 20.57 8.84
N LEU A 105 -2.65 20.19 10.12
CA LEU A 105 -1.50 19.38 10.57
C LEU A 105 -1.42 18.04 9.86
N ARG A 106 -2.53 17.32 9.70
CA ARG A 106 -2.56 16.04 8.96
C ARG A 106 -2.18 16.23 7.49
N ILE A 107 -2.65 17.30 6.85
CA ILE A 107 -2.28 17.62 5.47
C ILE A 107 -0.78 17.93 5.37
N ALA A 108 -0.21 18.69 6.31
CA ALA A 108 1.22 19.00 6.34
C ALA A 108 2.08 17.72 6.46
N ASP A 109 1.67 16.77 7.31
CA ASP A 109 2.35 15.48 7.44
C ASP A 109 2.23 14.61 6.19
N MET A 110 1.07 14.61 5.55
CA MET A 110 0.87 13.95 4.27
C MET A 110 1.76 14.55 3.17
N ASN A 111 1.83 15.87 3.09
CA ASN A 111 2.68 16.57 2.12
C ASN A 111 4.16 16.23 2.31
N ARG A 112 4.62 16.19 3.57
CA ARG A 112 6.01 15.80 3.90
C ARG A 112 6.32 14.38 3.45
N ARG A 113 5.39 13.43 3.66
CA ARG A 113 5.55 12.03 3.22
C ARG A 113 5.49 11.87 1.71
N ASN A 114 4.76 12.71 1.00
CA ASN A 114 4.63 12.65 -0.45
C ASN A 114 5.76 13.36 -1.21
N LEU A 115 6.50 14.24 -0.56
CA LEU A 115 7.56 15.03 -1.20
C LEU A 115 8.63 14.17 -1.92
N PRO A 116 9.11 13.03 -1.34
CA PRO A 116 10.03 12.13 -2.03
C PRO A 116 9.48 11.61 -3.36
N MET A 117 8.18 11.31 -3.42
CA MET A 117 7.54 10.86 -4.66
C MET A 117 7.50 11.97 -5.70
N PHE A 118 7.24 13.23 -5.32
CA PHE A 118 7.31 14.36 -6.24
C PHE A 118 8.74 14.55 -6.77
N ASN A 119 9.76 14.42 -5.92
CA ASN A 119 11.16 14.45 -6.35
C ASN A 119 11.48 13.32 -7.32
N GLN A 120 11.00 12.09 -7.06
CA GLN A 120 11.17 10.97 -7.98
C GLN A 120 10.58 11.27 -9.35
N GLN A 121 9.39 11.85 -9.41
CA GLN A 121 8.74 12.21 -10.67
C GLN A 121 9.42 13.38 -11.39
N ALA A 122 9.91 14.36 -10.63
CA ALA A 122 10.48 15.57 -11.20
C ALA A 122 11.95 15.43 -11.66
N VAL A 123 12.77 14.62 -10.97
CA VAL A 123 14.20 14.49 -11.22
C VAL A 123 14.75 13.06 -11.12
N GLY A 124 13.87 12.06 -10.96
CA GLY A 124 14.27 10.65 -10.93
C GLY A 124 14.88 10.18 -9.62
N ARG A 125 14.84 10.97 -8.54
CA ARG A 125 15.44 10.63 -7.24
C ARG A 125 14.58 11.10 -6.09
N GLN A 126 14.26 10.20 -5.15
CA GLN A 126 13.43 10.49 -3.97
C GLN A 126 14.15 11.36 -2.94
N ASP A 127 15.46 11.18 -2.80
CA ASP A 127 16.34 11.86 -1.86
C ASP A 127 16.79 13.25 -2.33
N SER A 128 16.24 13.72 -3.45
CA SER A 128 16.56 15.04 -4.00
C SER A 128 15.91 16.16 -3.17
N ALA A 129 16.58 17.31 -3.11
CA ALA A 129 16.04 18.56 -2.59
C ALA A 129 15.44 19.46 -3.68
N TYR A 130 15.08 18.90 -4.84
CA TYR A 130 14.54 19.67 -5.96
C TYR A 130 13.21 20.34 -5.64
N ALA A 131 12.25 19.60 -5.10
CA ALA A 131 10.99 20.15 -4.64
C ALA A 131 11.12 20.67 -3.19
N SER A 132 10.74 21.92 -2.97
CA SER A 132 10.69 22.55 -1.66
C SER A 132 9.33 22.35 -1.01
N LEU A 133 9.28 21.72 0.16
CA LEU A 133 8.05 21.59 0.94
C LEU A 133 7.45 22.95 1.29
N ALA A 134 8.28 23.92 1.64
CA ALA A 134 7.82 25.27 2.01
C ALA A 134 7.13 25.96 0.83
N GLU A 135 7.73 25.92 -0.37
CA GLU A 135 7.15 26.51 -1.56
C GLU A 135 5.88 25.79 -2.01
N PHE A 136 5.86 24.46 -1.90
CA PHE A 136 4.67 23.68 -2.18
C PHE A 136 3.51 24.05 -1.24
N GLN A 137 3.76 24.13 0.07
CA GLN A 137 2.75 24.54 1.05
C GLN A 137 2.31 25.99 0.87
N ARG A 138 3.23 26.89 0.50
CA ARG A 138 2.91 28.28 0.19
C ARG A 138 1.96 28.41 -0.99
N GLY A 139 2.23 27.64 -2.07
CA GLY A 139 1.35 27.61 -3.25
C GLY A 139 -0.04 27.05 -2.93
N LEU A 140 -0.11 25.96 -2.15
CA LEU A 140 -1.39 25.39 -1.70
C LEU A 140 -2.20 26.38 -0.87
N ALA A 141 -1.55 27.06 0.10
CA ALA A 141 -2.23 28.02 0.97
C ALA A 141 -2.77 29.21 0.17
N ALA A 142 -1.96 29.79 -0.73
CA ALA A 142 -2.38 30.91 -1.55
C ALA A 142 -3.59 30.55 -2.43
N ALA A 143 -3.57 29.38 -3.06
CA ALA A 143 -4.67 28.93 -3.90
C ALA A 143 -5.95 28.62 -3.09
N ALA A 144 -5.82 27.95 -1.94
CA ALA A 144 -6.95 27.60 -1.09
C ALA A 144 -7.63 28.80 -0.44
N LEU A 145 -6.86 29.87 -0.16
CA LEU A 145 -7.38 31.11 0.41
C LEU A 145 -7.90 32.08 -0.65
N GLY A 146 -7.81 31.75 -1.93
CA GLY A 146 -8.20 32.66 -3.03
C GLY A 146 -7.31 33.91 -3.11
N GLN A 147 -6.08 33.82 -2.58
CA GLN A 147 -5.13 34.92 -2.65
C GLN A 147 -4.59 35.09 -4.07
N HIS A 148 -4.06 36.27 -4.37
CA HIS A 148 -3.40 36.50 -5.66
C HIS A 148 -2.16 35.59 -5.76
N THR A 149 -2.20 34.64 -6.68
CA THR A 149 -1.07 33.74 -7.01
C THR A 149 -0.31 34.31 -8.21
N THR A 150 1.01 34.17 -8.22
CA THR A 150 1.85 34.58 -9.39
C THR A 150 1.57 33.70 -10.62
N LEU A 151 1.00 32.53 -10.44
CA LEU A 151 0.62 31.56 -11.47
C LEU A 151 -0.89 31.30 -11.43
N LYS A 152 -1.53 31.30 -12.59
CA LYS A 152 -2.87 30.73 -12.74
C LYS A 152 -2.78 29.21 -12.67
N ALA A 153 -3.84 28.54 -12.22
CA ALA A 153 -3.88 27.08 -12.07
C ALA A 153 -3.46 26.33 -13.35
N ASP A 154 -3.98 26.74 -14.51
CA ASP A 154 -3.66 26.11 -15.81
C ASP A 154 -2.17 26.29 -16.17
N SER A 155 -1.57 27.45 -15.83
CA SER A 155 -0.15 27.69 -16.08
C SER A 155 0.72 26.87 -15.13
N ALA A 156 0.30 26.72 -13.87
CA ALA A 156 0.98 25.89 -12.89
C ALA A 156 0.97 24.41 -13.32
N MET A 157 -0.17 23.89 -13.78
CA MET A 157 -0.26 22.52 -14.31
C MET A 157 0.68 22.28 -15.49
N LYS A 158 0.72 23.22 -16.46
CA LYS A 158 1.64 23.11 -17.61
C LYS A 158 3.11 23.05 -17.18
N ILE A 159 3.51 23.83 -16.16
CA ILE A 159 4.88 23.78 -15.63
C ILE A 159 5.19 22.42 -15.02
N VAL A 160 4.25 21.84 -14.25
CA VAL A 160 4.41 20.50 -13.67
C VAL A 160 4.51 19.43 -14.75
N GLU A 161 3.60 19.47 -15.73
CA GLU A 161 3.60 18.55 -16.87
C GLU A 161 4.89 18.64 -17.69
N GLN A 162 5.39 19.88 -17.93
CA GLN A 162 6.65 20.10 -18.64
C GLN A 162 7.83 19.48 -17.91
N GLN A 163 7.91 19.62 -16.58
CA GLN A 163 9.00 19.04 -15.80
C GLN A 163 8.94 17.50 -15.80
N PHE A 164 7.76 16.94 -15.67
CA PHE A 164 7.60 15.47 -15.71
C PHE A 164 7.91 14.90 -17.11
N ALA A 165 7.48 15.58 -18.17
CA ALA A 165 7.81 15.20 -19.54
C ALA A 165 9.33 15.29 -19.79
N TYR A 166 9.99 16.34 -19.33
CA TYR A 166 11.44 16.48 -19.41
C TYR A 166 12.15 15.33 -18.70
N GLN A 167 11.76 15.00 -17.46
CA GLN A 167 12.37 13.91 -16.71
C GLN A 167 12.14 12.55 -17.39
N ASN A 168 10.96 12.32 -17.94
CA ASN A 168 10.66 11.11 -18.69
C ASN A 168 11.58 10.94 -19.93
N GLU A 169 11.83 12.03 -20.67
CA GLU A 169 12.77 12.00 -21.81
C GLU A 169 14.22 11.77 -21.36
N VAL A 170 14.65 12.39 -20.25
CA VAL A 170 15.96 12.14 -19.65
C VAL A 170 16.12 10.65 -19.30
N TYR A 171 15.12 10.08 -18.64
CA TYR A 171 15.10 8.68 -18.24
C TYR A 171 15.11 7.74 -19.46
N LYS A 172 14.25 7.99 -20.44
CA LYS A 172 14.18 7.24 -21.71
C LYS A 172 15.53 7.27 -22.44
N ARG A 173 16.14 8.44 -22.52
CA ARG A 173 17.47 8.59 -23.12
C ARG A 173 18.55 7.82 -22.35
N ALA A 174 18.55 7.89 -21.03
CA ALA A 174 19.52 7.16 -20.21
C ALA A 174 19.40 5.63 -20.42
N ASN A 175 18.20 5.10 -20.51
CA ASN A 175 17.94 3.67 -20.79
C ASN A 175 18.45 3.25 -22.18
N ARG A 176 18.24 4.10 -23.20
CA ARG A 176 18.77 3.85 -24.55
C ARG A 176 20.30 3.86 -24.58
N ILE A 177 20.93 4.85 -23.96
CA ILE A 177 22.39 4.95 -23.86
C ILE A 177 22.94 3.73 -23.12
N TRP A 178 22.28 3.29 -22.07
CA TRP A 178 22.67 2.10 -21.34
C TRP A 178 22.71 0.86 -22.24
N LEU A 179 21.65 0.61 -23.03
CA LEU A 179 21.59 -0.51 -23.99
C LEU A 179 22.67 -0.38 -25.09
N GLU A 180 22.90 0.84 -25.61
CA GLU A 180 23.95 1.10 -26.61
C GLU A 180 25.35 0.79 -26.05
N ASN A 181 25.58 1.00 -24.78
CA ASN A 181 26.82 0.65 -24.13
C ASN A 181 26.87 -0.85 -23.79
N ASN A 182 25.76 -1.44 -23.33
CA ASN A 182 25.68 -2.85 -22.95
C ASN A 182 26.01 -3.78 -24.12
N LYS A 183 25.56 -3.48 -25.32
CA LYS A 183 25.87 -4.31 -26.51
C LYS A 183 27.36 -4.40 -26.84
N LYS A 184 28.21 -3.50 -26.31
CA LYS A 184 29.66 -3.52 -26.51
C LYS A 184 30.39 -4.46 -25.55
N PHE A 185 29.72 -4.93 -24.48
CA PHE A 185 30.35 -5.86 -23.54
C PHE A 185 30.56 -7.24 -24.12
N LYS A 186 31.69 -7.84 -23.77
CA LYS A 186 32.06 -9.19 -24.25
C LYS A 186 30.98 -10.20 -23.89
N GLY A 187 30.52 -10.95 -24.87
CA GLY A 187 29.54 -12.01 -24.72
C GLY A 187 28.08 -11.54 -24.77
N VAL A 188 27.81 -10.24 -24.88
CA VAL A 188 26.46 -9.72 -25.14
C VAL A 188 26.14 -9.88 -26.63
N LYS A 189 25.01 -10.50 -26.94
CA LYS A 189 24.45 -10.64 -28.28
C LYS A 189 23.19 -9.78 -28.39
N THR A 190 22.93 -9.23 -29.58
CA THR A 190 21.75 -8.41 -29.86
C THR A 190 20.95 -9.06 -31.00
N LEU A 191 19.66 -9.25 -30.78
CA LEU A 191 18.73 -9.78 -31.77
C LEU A 191 18.15 -8.65 -32.67
N PRO A 192 17.60 -8.94 -33.83
CA PRO A 192 16.95 -7.94 -34.69
C PRO A 192 15.80 -7.19 -34.01
N SER A 193 15.13 -7.79 -33.04
CA SER A 193 14.09 -7.17 -32.20
C SER A 193 14.62 -6.06 -31.29
N GLY A 194 15.93 -6.03 -31.06
CA GLY A 194 16.59 -5.18 -30.07
C GLY A 194 16.79 -5.84 -28.68
N LEU A 195 16.29 -7.06 -28.49
CA LEU A 195 16.60 -7.84 -27.30
C LEU A 195 18.09 -8.09 -27.22
N GLN A 196 18.71 -7.79 -26.10
CA GLN A 196 20.09 -8.16 -25.83
C GLN A 196 20.14 -9.27 -24.78
N TYR A 197 21.08 -10.18 -24.91
CA TYR A 197 21.27 -11.26 -23.94
C TYR A 197 22.72 -11.66 -23.82
N ARG A 198 23.05 -12.24 -22.66
CA ARG A 198 24.35 -12.86 -22.40
C ARG A 198 24.14 -14.22 -21.78
N VAL A 199 24.70 -15.25 -22.42
CA VAL A 199 24.70 -16.60 -21.87
C VAL A 199 25.72 -16.69 -20.75
N LEU A 200 25.25 -17.08 -19.56
CA LEU A 200 26.08 -17.36 -18.38
C LEU A 200 26.36 -18.87 -18.29
N THR A 201 25.32 -19.67 -18.51
CA THR A 201 25.38 -21.13 -18.56
C THR A 201 24.54 -21.59 -19.76
N GLU A 202 25.13 -22.45 -20.59
CA GLU A 202 24.43 -23.09 -21.73
C GLU A 202 23.72 -24.34 -21.23
N GLY A 203 22.39 -24.39 -21.39
CA GLY A 203 21.59 -25.58 -21.15
C GLY A 203 21.71 -26.60 -22.28
N LYS A 204 21.31 -27.84 -22.03
CA LYS A 204 21.34 -28.92 -22.99
C LYS A 204 19.98 -29.63 -23.15
N GLY A 205 18.97 -29.19 -22.37
CA GLY A 205 17.65 -29.77 -22.41
C GLY A 205 16.78 -29.23 -23.54
N PRO A 206 15.49 -29.55 -23.57
CA PRO A 206 14.55 -29.06 -24.56
C PRO A 206 14.36 -27.55 -24.49
N VAL A 207 13.95 -26.96 -25.62
CA VAL A 207 13.56 -25.55 -25.73
C VAL A 207 12.03 -25.46 -25.72
N ALA A 208 11.49 -24.46 -25.09
CA ALA A 208 10.06 -24.25 -25.01
C ALA A 208 9.45 -23.76 -26.31
N SER A 209 8.24 -24.22 -26.62
CA SER A 209 7.36 -23.57 -27.61
C SER A 209 6.54 -22.44 -26.95
N ASP A 210 5.83 -21.66 -27.75
CA ASP A 210 5.00 -20.53 -27.27
C ASP A 210 4.01 -20.89 -26.15
N SER A 211 3.47 -22.11 -26.13
CA SER A 211 2.46 -22.57 -25.17
C SER A 211 3.02 -23.51 -24.09
N THR A 212 4.29 -23.87 -24.16
CA THR A 212 4.94 -24.77 -23.21
C THR A 212 5.12 -24.08 -21.85
N GLU A 213 4.79 -24.75 -20.75
CA GLU A 213 5.11 -24.24 -19.42
C GLU A 213 6.60 -24.37 -19.13
N VAL A 214 7.18 -23.29 -18.64
CA VAL A 214 8.58 -23.21 -18.25
C VAL A 214 8.68 -22.83 -16.79
N GLU A 215 9.37 -23.64 -16.01
CA GLU A 215 9.68 -23.36 -14.62
C GLU A 215 11.03 -22.66 -14.55
N VAL A 216 11.07 -21.48 -13.90
CA VAL A 216 12.24 -20.62 -13.89
C VAL A 216 12.51 -20.03 -12.51
N HIS A 217 13.79 -19.81 -12.22
CA HIS A 217 14.20 -18.78 -11.29
C HIS A 217 14.60 -17.52 -12.04
N TYR A 218 14.27 -16.37 -11.48
CA TYR A 218 14.66 -15.09 -12.06
C TYR A 218 14.82 -13.99 -11.03
N GLU A 219 15.58 -12.98 -11.40
CA GLU A 219 15.64 -11.69 -10.71
C GLU A 219 15.61 -10.57 -11.75
N GLY A 220 14.66 -9.64 -11.57
CA GLY A 220 14.47 -8.48 -12.44
C GLY A 220 14.93 -7.19 -11.76
N SER A 221 15.75 -6.40 -12.43
CA SER A 221 16.25 -5.11 -11.97
C SER A 221 16.19 -4.03 -13.05
N LEU A 222 16.24 -2.77 -12.63
CA LEU A 222 16.41 -1.62 -13.51
C LEU A 222 17.90 -1.34 -13.78
N ILE A 223 18.18 -0.37 -14.66
CA ILE A 223 19.56 0.00 -15.03
C ILE A 223 20.38 0.60 -13.86
N ASP A 224 19.72 1.07 -12.81
CA ASP A 224 20.35 1.57 -11.58
C ASP A 224 20.63 0.45 -10.56
N GLY A 225 20.27 -0.81 -10.89
CA GLY A 225 20.43 -1.97 -10.03
C GLY A 225 19.27 -2.19 -9.05
N SER A 226 18.26 -1.34 -9.00
CA SER A 226 17.10 -1.55 -8.14
C SER A 226 16.31 -2.78 -8.58
N VAL A 227 16.15 -3.75 -7.68
CA VAL A 227 15.44 -5.01 -7.92
C VAL A 227 13.95 -4.78 -7.72
N PHE A 228 13.15 -5.00 -8.76
CA PHE A 228 11.70 -4.86 -8.72
C PHE A 228 10.96 -6.18 -8.52
N ASP A 229 11.57 -7.31 -8.88
CA ASP A 229 10.98 -8.64 -8.67
C ASP A 229 12.07 -9.72 -8.63
N SER A 230 11.90 -10.75 -7.78
CA SER A 230 12.84 -11.86 -7.65
C SER A 230 12.17 -13.11 -7.11
N SER A 231 12.19 -14.19 -7.87
CA SER A 231 11.74 -15.51 -7.42
C SER A 231 12.69 -16.11 -6.38
N TYR A 232 13.97 -15.74 -6.41
CA TYR A 232 14.94 -16.15 -5.40
C TYR A 232 14.59 -15.58 -4.01
N LYS A 233 14.19 -14.28 -3.96
CA LYS A 233 13.75 -13.64 -2.70
C LYS A 233 12.46 -14.24 -2.15
N ARG A 234 11.58 -14.77 -3.02
CA ARG A 234 10.38 -15.49 -2.60
C ARG A 234 10.65 -16.94 -2.19
N GLY A 235 11.85 -17.47 -2.47
CA GLY A 235 12.22 -18.86 -2.17
C GLY A 235 11.47 -19.90 -3.01
N GLN A 236 10.83 -19.48 -4.12
CA GLN A 236 10.00 -20.36 -4.96
C GLN A 236 10.19 -20.03 -6.44
N ALA A 237 10.41 -21.05 -7.26
CA ALA A 237 10.41 -20.93 -8.70
C ALA A 237 9.03 -20.52 -9.24
N ALA A 238 9.01 -19.85 -10.36
CA ALA A 238 7.79 -19.44 -11.04
C ALA A 238 7.59 -20.21 -12.33
N THR A 239 6.34 -20.49 -12.69
CA THR A 239 5.98 -21.15 -13.95
C THR A 239 5.31 -20.15 -14.87
N PHE A 240 5.82 -20.05 -16.11
CA PHE A 240 5.29 -19.16 -17.15
C PHE A 240 5.08 -19.90 -18.46
N ARG A 241 4.24 -19.33 -19.33
CA ARG A 241 4.16 -19.70 -20.74
C ARG A 241 4.69 -18.54 -21.58
N PRO A 242 5.54 -18.77 -22.62
CA PRO A 242 6.10 -17.70 -23.43
C PRO A 242 5.06 -16.75 -24.04
N ASN A 243 3.86 -17.22 -24.36
CA ASN A 243 2.78 -16.39 -24.90
C ASN A 243 2.03 -15.53 -23.85
N GLN A 244 2.37 -15.64 -22.55
CA GLN A 244 1.72 -14.93 -21.44
C GLN A 244 2.63 -13.92 -20.74
N VAL A 245 3.84 -13.73 -21.26
CA VAL A 245 4.83 -12.81 -20.68
C VAL A 245 5.16 -11.69 -21.66
N ILE A 246 5.97 -10.71 -21.22
CA ILE A 246 6.43 -9.61 -22.07
C ILE A 246 7.21 -10.13 -23.28
N LYS A 247 7.21 -9.36 -24.39
CA LYS A 247 7.76 -9.79 -25.67
C LYS A 247 9.22 -10.27 -25.57
N GLY A 248 10.06 -9.55 -24.82
CA GLY A 248 11.46 -9.93 -24.63
C GLY A 248 11.64 -11.26 -23.91
N TRP A 249 10.77 -11.56 -22.93
CA TRP A 249 10.76 -12.89 -22.30
C TRP A 249 10.27 -13.97 -23.25
N LYS A 250 9.19 -13.71 -24.00
CA LYS A 250 8.69 -14.64 -25.00
C LYS A 250 9.81 -15.04 -25.95
N GLU A 251 10.51 -14.07 -26.53
CA GLU A 251 11.59 -14.29 -27.46
C GLU A 251 12.75 -15.07 -26.83
N ALA A 252 13.16 -14.72 -25.61
CA ALA A 252 14.24 -15.40 -24.90
C ALA A 252 13.87 -16.85 -24.53
N LEU A 253 12.72 -17.10 -23.93
CA LEU A 253 12.31 -18.43 -23.47
C LEU A 253 12.16 -19.43 -24.60
N THR A 254 11.82 -18.98 -25.82
CA THR A 254 11.76 -19.84 -27.04
C THR A 254 13.13 -20.08 -27.68
N MET A 255 14.20 -19.56 -27.09
CA MET A 255 15.58 -19.76 -27.51
C MET A 255 16.44 -20.46 -26.46
N MET A 256 16.06 -20.36 -25.19
CA MET A 256 16.83 -20.87 -24.06
C MET A 256 16.56 -22.36 -23.81
N PRO A 257 17.57 -23.25 -23.94
CA PRO A 257 17.42 -24.64 -23.56
C PRO A 257 17.24 -24.80 -22.03
N GLU A 258 16.56 -25.85 -21.59
CA GLU A 258 16.50 -26.24 -20.20
C GLU A 258 17.90 -26.41 -19.60
N GLY A 259 18.09 -25.88 -18.38
CA GLY A 259 19.38 -25.78 -17.69
C GLY A 259 20.18 -24.53 -18.03
N SER A 260 19.65 -23.65 -18.90
CA SER A 260 20.30 -22.37 -19.22
C SER A 260 20.18 -21.34 -18.11
N VAL A 261 21.22 -20.50 -17.95
CA VAL A 261 21.19 -19.27 -17.18
C VAL A 261 21.62 -18.13 -18.08
N TRP A 262 20.71 -17.19 -18.35
CA TRP A 262 21.01 -16.04 -19.19
C TRP A 262 20.72 -14.73 -18.47
N ASN A 263 21.49 -13.69 -18.79
CA ASN A 263 21.09 -12.31 -18.55
C ASN A 263 20.39 -11.78 -19.79
N LEU A 264 19.18 -11.26 -19.59
CA LEU A 264 18.38 -10.60 -20.62
C LEU A 264 18.39 -9.11 -20.38
N TYR A 265 18.54 -8.30 -21.40
CA TYR A 265 18.48 -6.85 -21.35
C TYR A 265 17.42 -6.41 -22.35
N ILE A 266 16.25 -6.09 -21.84
CA ILE A 266 15.02 -5.95 -22.61
C ILE A 266 14.72 -4.46 -22.77
N PRO A 267 14.77 -3.91 -23.99
CA PRO A 267 14.35 -2.54 -24.23
C PRO A 267 12.87 -2.35 -23.90
N ALA A 268 12.48 -1.13 -23.60
CA ALA A 268 11.12 -0.82 -23.16
C ALA A 268 10.04 -1.34 -24.12
N GLU A 269 10.27 -1.29 -25.42
CA GLU A 269 9.35 -1.73 -26.47
C GLU A 269 9.04 -3.24 -26.44
N LEU A 270 9.94 -4.02 -25.88
CA LEU A 270 9.79 -5.46 -25.64
C LEU A 270 9.38 -5.78 -24.20
N GLY A 271 9.29 -4.76 -23.33
CA GLY A 271 8.83 -4.82 -21.95
C GLY A 271 7.46 -4.18 -21.77
N TYR A 272 7.40 -3.14 -20.93
CA TYR A 272 6.16 -2.43 -20.60
C TYR A 272 5.95 -1.12 -21.39
N GLY A 273 6.89 -0.72 -22.22
CA GLY A 273 6.81 0.45 -23.08
C GLY A 273 6.69 1.76 -22.29
N GLU A 274 5.76 2.62 -22.71
CA GLU A 274 5.48 3.90 -22.07
C GLU A 274 4.53 3.80 -20.85
N ARG A 275 4.21 2.58 -20.41
CA ARG A 275 3.35 2.33 -19.24
C ARG A 275 4.22 2.06 -18.03
N ALA A 276 4.07 2.88 -16.98
CA ALA A 276 4.66 2.57 -15.69
C ALA A 276 3.95 1.38 -15.04
N GLN A 277 4.69 0.54 -14.35
CA GLN A 277 4.19 -0.50 -13.44
C GLN A 277 4.56 -0.10 -12.00
N GLN A 278 4.10 -0.84 -11.00
CA GLN A 278 4.22 -0.47 -9.58
C GLN A 278 5.61 0.04 -9.19
N ASN A 279 6.68 -0.66 -9.58
CA ASN A 279 8.07 -0.32 -9.25
C ASN A 279 8.94 -0.15 -10.50
N ILE A 280 8.33 -0.02 -11.67
CA ILE A 280 9.01 0.10 -12.96
C ILE A 280 8.53 1.38 -13.64
N PRO A 281 9.37 2.41 -13.74
CA PRO A 281 9.03 3.62 -14.49
C PRO A 281 8.73 3.34 -15.95
N ALA A 282 7.95 4.22 -16.59
CA ALA A 282 7.75 4.18 -18.04
C ALA A 282 9.09 4.24 -18.79
N ASN A 283 9.18 3.59 -19.94
CA ASN A 283 10.38 3.55 -20.77
C ASN A 283 11.62 2.88 -20.13
N SER A 284 11.42 2.02 -19.12
CA SER A 284 12.50 1.28 -18.47
C SER A 284 13.06 0.19 -19.36
N THR A 285 14.36 0.11 -19.43
CA THR A 285 15.08 -1.12 -19.81
C THR A 285 15.02 -2.08 -18.64
N LEU A 286 14.63 -3.32 -18.90
CA LEU A 286 14.54 -4.36 -17.88
C LEU A 286 15.73 -5.29 -17.98
N ILE A 287 16.37 -5.55 -16.87
CA ILE A 287 17.49 -6.47 -16.76
C ILE A 287 17.01 -7.67 -15.97
N PHE A 288 17.07 -8.86 -16.59
CA PHE A 288 16.71 -10.09 -15.92
C PHE A 288 17.87 -11.08 -15.94
N LYS A 289 18.18 -11.66 -14.81
CA LYS A 289 18.84 -12.96 -14.76
C LYS A 289 17.76 -14.02 -14.77
N VAL A 290 17.78 -14.94 -15.73
CA VAL A 290 16.79 -16.01 -15.89
C VAL A 290 17.52 -17.34 -15.91
N GLU A 291 17.05 -18.28 -15.09
CA GLU A 291 17.50 -19.66 -15.01
C GLU A 291 16.33 -20.57 -15.36
N ILE A 292 16.45 -21.38 -16.42
CA ILE A 292 15.43 -22.37 -16.78
C ILE A 292 15.69 -23.65 -16.02
N ILE A 293 14.78 -23.98 -15.10
CA ILE A 293 14.85 -25.19 -14.27
C ILE A 293 14.28 -26.38 -15.06
N LYS A 294 13.08 -26.17 -15.67
CA LYS A 294 12.38 -27.24 -16.38
C LYS A 294 11.48 -26.70 -17.48
N VAL A 295 11.50 -27.38 -18.62
CA VAL A 295 10.54 -27.21 -19.72
C VAL A 295 9.56 -28.39 -19.67
N LYS A 296 8.27 -28.10 -19.37
CA LYS A 296 7.23 -29.13 -19.26
C LYS A 296 6.73 -29.51 -20.63
N THR A 297 7.32 -30.54 -21.22
CA THR A 297 6.83 -31.12 -22.48
C THR A 297 5.43 -31.76 -22.30
N PRO A 298 4.59 -31.83 -23.36
CA PRO A 298 3.25 -32.41 -23.28
C PRO A 298 3.22 -33.86 -22.73
N GLU A 299 4.26 -34.63 -22.91
CA GLU A 299 4.42 -36.00 -22.39
C GLU A 299 4.47 -36.04 -20.85
N ALA A 300 5.12 -35.07 -20.22
CA ALA A 300 5.20 -34.98 -18.76
C ALA A 300 3.90 -34.57 -18.09
N ALA A 301 2.90 -34.09 -18.84
CA ALA A 301 1.56 -33.78 -18.34
C ALA A 301 0.62 -34.99 -18.36
N ALA A 302 0.95 -36.06 -19.10
CA ALA A 302 0.15 -37.28 -19.19
C ALA A 302 0.40 -38.27 -18.03
N GLU A 303 1.55 -38.20 -17.37
CA GLU A 303 1.92 -39.09 -16.26
C GLU A 303 1.33 -38.70 -14.88
N LYS A 304 0.59 -37.58 -14.80
CA LYS A 304 -0.05 -37.09 -13.57
C LYS A 304 -1.59 -37.14 -13.61
N LYS A 305 -2.19 -38.03 -14.40
CA LYS A 305 -3.64 -38.30 -14.34
C LYS A 305 -3.93 -39.70 -13.77
#